data_e0059d9044a27d9bfd94c762e0f71575
#
_entry.id   e0059d9044a27d9bfd94c762e0f71575
#
_cell.length_a   1.000
_cell.length_b   1.000
_cell.length_c   1.000
_cell.angle_alpha   90.00
_cell.angle_beta   90.00
_cell.angle_gamma   90.00
#
_symmetry.space_group_name_H-M   'P 1'
#
loop_
_entity.id
_entity.type
_entity.pdbx_description
1 polymer ?
#
loop_
_entity_poly.entity_id
_entity_poly.type
_entity_poly.pdbx_seq_one_letter_code
_entity_poly.pdbx_strand_id
1 'polypeptide(L)'
;MVSVVNLFVVRIAGAEPDDDHNYGHAKVEGLGAMFEGGFVFASGVFIVYEAVHKLIVGEESHDSVLGIVTMLPLLAITIATVQHLRKVAKETGSLVVRSDALHYTTDVWVNVGVLVSLVLVHLTGLPVIDSIVSIVIALSMLRASAHIVREGLDMLMDKALPTEVVAAVVYANSRMP
;
A
#
# COMPACT_ATOMS: atom_id res chain seq x y z
N MET A 1 -6.46 -10.65 -5.67
CA MET A 1 -5.87 -10.61 -7.03
C MET A 1 -4.47 -9.99 -7.05
N VAL A 2 -4.20 -8.92 -6.34
CA VAL A 2 -2.86 -8.26 -6.25
C VAL A 2 -1.77 -9.25 -5.82
N SER A 3 -2.00 -10.07 -4.79
CA SER A 3 -1.03 -11.04 -4.28
C SER A 3 -0.55 -12.08 -5.31
N VAL A 4 -1.41 -12.45 -6.28
CA VAL A 4 -1.02 -13.38 -7.35
C VAL A 4 -0.13 -12.68 -8.37
N VAL A 5 -0.45 -11.43 -8.73
CA VAL A 5 0.39 -10.61 -9.62
C VAL A 5 1.75 -10.37 -8.99
N ASN A 6 1.79 -10.01 -7.70
CA ASN A 6 3.03 -9.80 -6.97
C ASN A 6 3.90 -11.07 -6.91
N LEU A 7 3.30 -12.24 -6.75
CA LEU A 7 4.03 -13.51 -6.80
C LEU A 7 4.73 -13.71 -8.16
N PHE A 8 4.04 -13.41 -9.26
CA PHE A 8 4.63 -13.50 -10.60
C PHE A 8 5.71 -12.44 -10.80
N VAL A 9 5.47 -11.20 -10.39
CA VAL A 9 6.43 -10.10 -10.48
C VAL A 9 7.72 -10.45 -9.71
N VAL A 10 7.62 -10.88 -8.46
CA VAL A 10 8.79 -11.26 -7.64
C VAL A 10 9.53 -12.45 -8.24
N ARG A 11 8.80 -13.43 -8.77
CA ARG A 11 9.41 -14.61 -9.41
C ARG A 11 10.19 -14.25 -10.68
N ILE A 12 9.63 -13.36 -11.51
CA ILE A 12 10.30 -12.89 -12.73
C ILE A 12 11.47 -11.98 -12.37
N ALA A 13 11.27 -11.04 -11.44
CA ALA A 13 12.31 -10.10 -11.02
C ALA A 13 13.54 -10.80 -10.40
N GLY A 14 13.33 -11.97 -9.75
CA GLY A 14 14.40 -12.79 -9.20
C GLY A 14 15.06 -13.75 -10.21
N ALA A 15 14.66 -13.73 -11.48
CA ALA A 15 15.31 -14.55 -12.51
C ALA A 15 16.71 -14.01 -12.84
N GLU A 16 17.66 -14.95 -13.03
CA GLU A 16 19.03 -14.61 -13.43
C GLU A 16 19.06 -13.93 -14.81
N PRO A 17 20.12 -13.16 -15.12
CA PRO A 17 20.36 -12.62 -16.46
C PRO A 17 20.34 -13.74 -17.51
N ASP A 18 19.72 -13.45 -18.66
CA ASP A 18 19.65 -14.31 -19.84
C ASP A 18 20.21 -13.60 -21.08
N ASP A 19 20.20 -14.28 -22.23
CA ASP A 19 20.76 -13.76 -23.47
C ASP A 19 20.04 -12.49 -23.98
N ASP A 20 18.75 -12.33 -23.62
CA ASP A 20 17.92 -11.17 -24.00
C ASP A 20 18.01 -10.05 -22.94
N HIS A 21 18.31 -10.38 -21.69
CA HIS A 21 18.29 -9.45 -20.55
C HIS A 21 19.61 -9.54 -19.76
N ASN A 22 20.67 -8.98 -20.31
CA ASN A 22 22.04 -9.00 -19.74
C ASN A 22 22.14 -8.44 -18.31
N TYR A 23 21.24 -7.54 -17.91
CA TYR A 23 21.20 -6.92 -16.57
C TYR A 23 20.17 -7.58 -15.63
N GLY A 24 19.58 -8.72 -16.06
CA GLY A 24 18.53 -9.40 -15.33
C GLY A 24 17.15 -8.73 -15.42
N HIS A 25 16.22 -9.24 -14.64
CA HIS A 25 14.79 -8.89 -14.72
C HIS A 25 14.30 -7.98 -13.58
N ALA A 26 15.20 -7.42 -12.76
CA ALA A 26 14.85 -6.65 -11.57
C ALA A 26 13.90 -5.46 -11.85
N LYS A 27 13.93 -4.86 -13.05
CA LYS A 27 13.04 -3.76 -13.45
C LYS A 27 11.56 -4.14 -13.51
N VAL A 28 11.23 -5.44 -13.61
CA VAL A 28 9.84 -5.94 -13.57
C VAL A 28 9.19 -5.61 -12.21
N GLU A 29 9.97 -5.53 -11.14
CA GLU A 29 9.47 -5.10 -9.83
C GLU A 29 8.96 -3.65 -9.86
N GLY A 30 9.66 -2.75 -10.57
CA GLY A 30 9.21 -1.38 -10.80
C GLY A 30 7.88 -1.30 -11.57
N LEU A 31 7.70 -2.15 -12.60
CA LEU A 31 6.43 -2.25 -13.32
C LEU A 31 5.29 -2.76 -12.42
N GLY A 32 5.56 -3.79 -11.62
CA GLY A 32 4.60 -4.31 -10.65
C GLY A 32 4.15 -3.24 -9.64
N ALA A 33 5.11 -2.52 -9.07
CA ALA A 33 4.85 -1.43 -8.14
C ALA A 33 4.03 -0.30 -8.78
N MET A 34 4.31 0.08 -10.02
CA MET A 34 3.54 1.08 -10.77
C MET A 34 2.10 0.61 -11.01
N PHE A 35 1.91 -0.65 -11.40
CA PHE A 35 0.58 -1.20 -11.65
C PHE A 35 -0.25 -1.24 -10.36
N GLU A 36 0.33 -1.72 -9.27
CA GLU A 36 -0.31 -1.78 -7.95
C GLU A 36 -0.63 -0.37 -7.43
N GLY A 37 0.37 0.53 -7.44
CA GLY A 37 0.19 1.91 -7.03
C GLY A 37 -0.84 2.65 -7.89
N GLY A 38 -0.86 2.42 -9.20
CA GLY A 38 -1.85 2.98 -10.12
C GLY A 38 -3.28 2.50 -9.82
N PHE A 39 -3.44 1.23 -9.48
CA PHE A 39 -4.75 0.68 -9.08
C PHE A 39 -5.24 1.27 -7.76
N VAL A 40 -4.34 1.38 -6.75
CA VAL A 40 -4.67 2.02 -5.46
C VAL A 40 -4.99 3.49 -5.65
N PHE A 41 -4.26 4.19 -6.52
CA PHE A 41 -4.55 5.60 -6.87
C PHE A 41 -5.94 5.76 -7.48
N ALA A 42 -6.29 4.95 -8.47
CA ALA A 42 -7.61 4.99 -9.10
C ALA A 42 -8.73 4.70 -8.09
N SER A 43 -8.53 3.73 -7.20
CA SER A 43 -9.46 3.42 -6.11
C SER A 43 -9.62 4.61 -5.15
N GLY A 44 -8.53 5.28 -4.78
CA GLY A 44 -8.56 6.47 -3.94
C GLY A 44 -9.36 7.62 -4.58
N VAL A 45 -9.18 7.87 -5.89
CA VAL A 45 -9.96 8.86 -6.65
C VAL A 45 -11.45 8.52 -6.62
N PHE A 46 -11.78 7.24 -6.83
CA PHE A 46 -13.18 6.77 -6.80
C PHE A 46 -13.82 6.98 -5.42
N ILE A 47 -13.10 6.66 -4.33
CA ILE A 47 -13.59 6.88 -2.96
C ILE A 47 -13.82 8.36 -2.67
N VAL A 48 -12.91 9.26 -3.12
CA VAL A 48 -13.12 10.72 -2.99
C VAL A 48 -14.38 11.16 -3.73
N TYR A 49 -14.54 10.69 -4.97
CA TYR A 49 -15.73 11.01 -5.77
C TYR A 49 -17.02 10.58 -5.07
N GLU A 50 -17.06 9.33 -4.58
CA GLU A 50 -18.23 8.78 -3.90
C GLU A 50 -18.54 9.52 -2.58
N ALA A 51 -17.50 9.82 -1.78
CA ALA A 51 -17.66 10.57 -0.53
C ALA A 51 -18.18 12.00 -0.77
N VAL A 52 -17.68 12.68 -1.79
CA VAL A 52 -18.16 14.02 -2.18
C VAL A 52 -19.60 13.95 -2.72
N HIS A 53 -19.92 12.93 -3.52
CA HIS A 53 -21.27 12.72 -4.04
C HIS A 53 -22.27 12.51 -2.89
N LYS A 54 -21.93 11.68 -1.90
CA LYS A 54 -22.76 11.47 -0.70
C LYS A 54 -22.99 12.76 0.09
N LEU A 55 -21.96 13.62 0.19
CA LEU A 55 -22.09 14.92 0.86
C LEU A 55 -23.06 15.85 0.15
N ILE A 56 -23.10 15.83 -1.19
CA ILE A 56 -23.93 16.73 -2.00
C ILE A 56 -25.38 16.23 -2.04
N VAL A 57 -25.58 14.92 -2.24
CA VAL A 57 -26.92 14.33 -2.41
C VAL A 57 -27.60 14.11 -1.07
N GLY A 58 -26.84 14.03 0.03
CA GLY A 58 -27.39 13.80 1.37
C GLY A 58 -27.91 12.39 1.56
N GLU A 59 -27.26 11.40 0.93
CA GLU A 59 -27.63 9.99 1.12
C GLU A 59 -27.52 9.58 2.58
N GLU A 60 -28.59 8.98 3.09
CA GLU A 60 -28.61 8.37 4.42
C GLU A 60 -27.60 7.23 4.45
N SER A 61 -26.73 7.21 5.47
CA SER A 61 -25.80 6.11 5.64
C SER A 61 -26.57 4.82 5.92
N HIS A 62 -26.28 3.79 5.15
CA HIS A 62 -26.79 2.43 5.36
C HIS A 62 -26.46 1.96 6.79
N ASP A 63 -27.25 0.99 7.30
CA ASP A 63 -27.16 0.44 8.65
C ASP A 63 -25.71 0.39 9.19
N SER A 64 -25.33 1.39 9.97
CA SER A 64 -24.00 1.50 10.59
C SER A 64 -23.69 0.27 11.45
N VAL A 65 -24.71 -0.35 12.02
CA VAL A 65 -24.59 -1.57 12.86
C VAL A 65 -24.10 -2.75 12.02
N LEU A 66 -24.67 -2.96 10.83
CA LEU A 66 -24.24 -4.03 9.92
C LEU A 66 -22.78 -3.82 9.48
N GLY A 67 -22.41 -2.58 9.15
CA GLY A 67 -21.03 -2.21 8.84
C GLY A 67 -20.07 -2.52 9.97
N ILE A 68 -20.39 -2.16 11.20
CA ILE A 68 -19.55 -2.44 12.37
C ILE A 68 -19.38 -3.95 12.58
N VAL A 69 -20.49 -4.71 12.54
CA VAL A 69 -20.48 -6.17 12.76
C VAL A 69 -19.66 -6.90 11.69
N THR A 70 -19.71 -6.48 10.45
CA THR A 70 -18.92 -7.08 9.36
C THR A 70 -17.45 -6.67 9.38
N MET A 71 -17.14 -5.44 9.78
CA MET A 71 -15.77 -4.92 9.83
C MET A 71 -14.94 -5.50 10.97
N LEU A 72 -15.53 -5.77 12.14
CA LEU A 72 -14.80 -6.29 13.29
C LEU A 72 -14.04 -7.60 13.02
N PRO A 73 -14.66 -8.66 12.44
CA PRO A 73 -13.94 -9.88 12.12
C PRO A 73 -12.87 -9.67 11.05
N LEU A 74 -13.11 -8.83 10.04
CA LEU A 74 -12.12 -8.51 9.02
C LEU A 74 -10.91 -7.81 9.62
N LEU A 75 -11.12 -6.83 10.48
CA LEU A 75 -10.05 -6.13 11.20
C LEU A 75 -9.24 -7.10 12.07
N ALA A 76 -9.91 -8.00 12.81
CA ALA A 76 -9.24 -9.00 13.62
C ALA A 76 -8.35 -9.93 12.80
N ILE A 77 -8.83 -10.40 11.64
CA ILE A 77 -8.06 -11.23 10.71
C ILE A 77 -6.85 -10.44 10.18
N THR A 78 -7.04 -9.19 9.77
CA THR A 78 -5.94 -8.35 9.26
C THR A 78 -4.87 -8.11 10.33
N ILE A 79 -5.27 -7.82 11.57
CA ILE A 79 -4.33 -7.67 12.70
C ILE A 79 -3.53 -8.96 12.94
N ALA A 80 -4.20 -10.12 12.94
CA ALA A 80 -3.53 -11.40 13.09
C ALA A 80 -2.51 -11.66 11.96
N THR A 81 -2.89 -11.33 10.72
CA THR A 81 -2.01 -11.41 9.55
C THR A 81 -0.77 -10.53 9.70
N VAL A 82 -0.95 -9.27 10.13
CA VAL A 82 0.17 -8.33 10.38
C VAL A 82 1.12 -8.86 11.43
N GLN A 83 0.59 -9.39 12.54
CA GLN A 83 1.42 -9.96 13.61
C GLN A 83 2.23 -11.16 13.11
N HIS A 84 1.61 -12.03 12.31
CA HIS A 84 2.28 -13.17 11.71
C HIS A 84 3.39 -12.73 10.74
N LEU A 85 3.09 -11.83 9.81
CA LEU A 85 4.06 -11.31 8.85
C LEU A 85 5.24 -10.61 9.53
N ARG A 86 4.99 -9.80 10.57
CA ARG A 86 6.06 -9.16 11.34
C ARG A 86 6.98 -10.17 12.04
N LYS A 87 6.41 -11.27 12.53
CA LYS A 87 7.18 -12.36 13.12
C LYS A 87 8.06 -13.04 12.07
N VAL A 88 7.46 -13.44 10.93
CA VAL A 88 8.19 -14.07 9.82
C VAL A 88 9.28 -13.13 9.27
N ALA A 89 8.99 -11.84 9.11
CA ALA A 89 9.96 -10.85 8.66
C ALA A 89 11.18 -10.74 9.60
N LYS A 90 10.96 -10.85 10.91
CA LYS A 90 12.04 -10.88 11.90
C LYS A 90 12.87 -12.15 11.84
N GLU A 91 12.24 -13.29 11.64
CA GLU A 91 12.89 -14.61 11.61
C GLU A 91 13.68 -14.82 10.31
N THR A 92 13.17 -14.34 9.18
CA THR A 92 13.76 -14.55 7.85
C THR A 92 14.68 -13.42 7.40
N GLY A 93 14.54 -12.22 7.98
CA GLY A 93 15.21 -11.00 7.49
C GLY A 93 14.74 -10.54 6.11
N SER A 94 13.67 -11.14 5.57
CA SER A 94 13.16 -10.87 4.22
C SER A 94 12.59 -9.45 4.11
N LEU A 95 13.12 -8.66 3.16
CA LEU A 95 12.63 -7.32 2.84
C LEU A 95 11.23 -7.37 2.22
N VAL A 96 10.94 -8.37 1.41
CA VAL A 96 9.62 -8.57 0.78
C VAL A 96 8.55 -8.78 1.85
N VAL A 97 8.79 -9.71 2.79
CA VAL A 97 7.84 -9.96 3.89
C VAL A 97 7.68 -8.73 4.79
N ARG A 98 8.74 -7.95 4.97
CA ARG A 98 8.69 -6.68 5.70
C ARG A 98 7.84 -5.64 4.99
N SER A 99 7.95 -5.54 3.66
CA SER A 99 7.13 -4.65 2.83
C SER A 99 5.65 -5.03 2.92
N ASP A 100 5.33 -6.31 2.77
CA ASP A 100 3.96 -6.83 2.94
C ASP A 100 3.41 -6.51 4.34
N ALA A 101 4.21 -6.70 5.40
CA ALA A 101 3.80 -6.37 6.76
C ALA A 101 3.52 -4.86 6.94
N LEU A 102 4.25 -3.98 6.25
CA LEU A 102 4.00 -2.54 6.26
C LEU A 102 2.70 -2.21 5.51
N HIS A 103 2.47 -2.81 4.34
CA HIS A 103 1.24 -2.63 3.57
C HIS A 103 0.00 -3.02 4.39
N TYR A 104 -0.04 -4.24 4.93
CA TYR A 104 -1.16 -4.68 5.79
C TYR A 104 -1.30 -3.85 7.08
N THR A 105 -0.20 -3.30 7.60
CA THR A 105 -0.29 -2.38 8.75
C THR A 105 -1.03 -1.09 8.38
N THR A 106 -0.81 -0.57 7.17
CA THR A 106 -1.55 0.59 6.65
C THR A 106 -3.03 0.27 6.50
N ASP A 107 -3.36 -0.92 5.98
CA ASP A 107 -4.75 -1.39 5.86
C ASP A 107 -5.45 -1.48 7.23
N VAL A 108 -4.73 -1.91 8.29
CA VAL A 108 -5.27 -1.88 9.66
C VAL A 108 -5.66 -0.46 10.08
N TRP A 109 -4.80 0.53 9.83
CA TRP A 109 -5.10 1.92 10.18
C TRP A 109 -6.29 2.48 9.40
N VAL A 110 -6.40 2.16 8.12
CA VAL A 110 -7.56 2.51 7.29
C VAL A 110 -8.83 1.90 7.85
N ASN A 111 -8.81 0.59 8.13
CA ASN A 111 -9.98 -0.12 8.68
C ASN A 111 -10.38 0.39 10.06
N VAL A 112 -9.41 0.74 10.93
CA VAL A 112 -9.70 1.39 12.22
C VAL A 112 -10.36 2.75 12.01
N GLY A 113 -9.88 3.56 11.06
CA GLY A 113 -10.48 4.85 10.73
C GLY A 113 -11.94 4.72 10.28
N VAL A 114 -12.22 3.76 9.40
CA VAL A 114 -13.59 3.45 8.94
C VAL A 114 -14.47 2.98 10.09
N LEU A 115 -13.96 2.09 10.96
CA LEU A 115 -14.72 1.61 12.12
C LEU A 115 -15.06 2.75 13.09
N VAL A 116 -14.11 3.64 13.36
CA VAL A 116 -14.33 4.84 14.18
C VAL A 116 -15.40 5.74 13.55
N SER A 117 -15.36 5.93 12.22
CA SER A 117 -16.37 6.68 11.49
C SER A 117 -17.77 6.09 11.68
N LEU A 118 -17.92 4.77 11.48
CA LEU A 118 -19.21 4.09 11.65
C LEU A 118 -19.76 4.22 13.08
N VAL A 119 -18.89 4.09 14.07
CA VAL A 119 -19.30 4.27 15.48
C VAL A 119 -19.75 5.71 15.74
N LEU A 120 -19.00 6.70 15.24
CA LEU A 120 -19.36 8.11 15.40
C LEU A 120 -20.69 8.44 14.70
N VAL A 121 -20.91 7.93 13.49
CA VAL A 121 -22.21 8.08 12.78
C VAL A 121 -23.34 7.45 13.58
N HIS A 122 -23.13 6.25 14.12
CA HIS A 122 -24.14 5.58 14.95
C HIS A 122 -24.50 6.37 16.21
N LEU A 123 -23.51 6.98 16.87
CA LEU A 123 -23.72 7.74 18.12
C LEU A 123 -24.28 9.14 17.87
N THR A 124 -23.90 9.80 16.78
CA THR A 124 -24.27 11.21 16.50
C THR A 124 -25.48 11.33 15.56
N GLY A 125 -25.76 10.28 14.78
CA GLY A 125 -26.77 10.33 13.72
C GLY A 125 -26.38 11.25 12.53
N LEU A 126 -25.10 11.65 12.42
CA LEU A 126 -24.63 12.57 11.39
C LEU A 126 -23.85 11.81 10.28
N PRO A 127 -24.47 11.50 9.12
CA PRO A 127 -23.81 10.77 8.02
C PRO A 127 -22.62 11.53 7.42
N VAL A 128 -22.57 12.86 7.58
CA VAL A 128 -21.48 13.71 7.11
C VAL A 128 -20.11 13.28 7.67
N ILE A 129 -20.08 12.71 8.88
CA ILE A 129 -18.84 12.24 9.51
C ILE A 129 -18.20 11.14 8.68
N ASP A 130 -18.97 10.20 8.17
CA ASP A 130 -18.49 9.10 7.33
C ASP A 130 -17.81 9.63 6.05
N SER A 131 -18.47 10.57 5.37
CA SER A 131 -17.92 11.19 4.16
C SER A 131 -16.62 11.96 4.42
N ILE A 132 -16.52 12.69 5.55
CA ILE A 132 -15.30 13.41 5.91
C ILE A 132 -14.16 12.45 6.19
N VAL A 133 -14.40 11.41 6.99
CA VAL A 133 -13.37 10.39 7.31
C VAL A 133 -12.95 9.66 6.04
N SER A 134 -13.89 9.28 5.17
CA SER A 134 -13.60 8.65 3.89
C SER A 134 -12.71 9.52 3.00
N ILE A 135 -12.95 10.84 2.92
CA ILE A 135 -12.10 11.78 2.17
C ILE A 135 -10.68 11.81 2.76
N VAL A 136 -10.54 11.92 4.08
CA VAL A 136 -9.21 11.96 4.72
C VAL A 136 -8.43 10.67 4.45
N ILE A 137 -9.09 9.53 4.57
CA ILE A 137 -8.49 8.22 4.27
C ILE A 137 -8.07 8.17 2.80
N ALA A 138 -8.98 8.51 1.88
CA ALA A 138 -8.71 8.46 0.45
C ALA A 138 -7.57 9.41 0.03
N LEU A 139 -7.48 10.61 0.60
CA LEU A 139 -6.36 11.53 0.36
C LEU A 139 -5.02 10.95 0.86
N SER A 140 -5.02 10.25 2.00
CA SER A 140 -3.83 9.55 2.50
C SER A 140 -3.41 8.42 1.56
N MET A 141 -4.36 7.64 1.04
CA MET A 141 -4.12 6.59 0.04
C MET A 141 -3.57 7.16 -1.27
N LEU A 142 -4.14 8.26 -1.77
CA LEU A 142 -3.64 8.93 -2.98
C LEU A 142 -2.20 9.40 -2.83
N ARG A 143 -1.85 9.94 -1.67
CA ARG A 143 -0.47 10.35 -1.38
C ARG A 143 0.49 9.14 -1.32
N ALA A 144 0.10 8.08 -0.64
CA ALA A 144 0.92 6.86 -0.53
C ALA A 144 1.11 6.19 -1.89
N SER A 145 0.02 6.02 -2.66
CA SER A 145 0.08 5.41 -3.98
C SER A 145 0.89 6.23 -4.99
N ALA A 146 0.79 7.56 -4.96
CA ALA A 146 1.62 8.43 -5.80
C ALA A 146 3.12 8.28 -5.49
N HIS A 147 3.47 8.00 -4.22
CA HIS A 147 4.85 7.72 -3.83
C HIS A 147 5.34 6.39 -4.41
N ILE A 148 4.54 5.32 -4.30
CA ILE A 148 4.85 4.00 -4.87
C ILE A 148 5.04 4.09 -6.40
N VAL A 149 4.13 4.79 -7.09
CA VAL A 149 4.23 4.99 -8.55
C VAL A 149 5.52 5.73 -8.92
N ARG A 150 5.90 6.75 -8.14
CA ARG A 150 7.18 7.46 -8.37
C ARG A 150 8.39 6.56 -8.15
N GLU A 151 8.40 5.76 -7.09
CA GLU A 151 9.49 4.81 -6.83
C GLU A 151 9.62 3.79 -7.96
N GLY A 152 8.49 3.25 -8.45
CA GLY A 152 8.47 2.36 -9.61
C GLY A 152 9.02 3.03 -10.88
N LEU A 153 8.63 4.30 -11.15
CA LEU A 153 9.18 5.09 -12.26
C LEU A 153 10.67 5.34 -12.10
N ASP A 154 11.11 5.75 -10.91
CA ASP A 154 12.53 5.98 -10.60
C ASP A 154 13.37 4.73 -10.87
N MET A 155 12.85 3.54 -10.52
CA MET A 155 13.49 2.25 -10.78
C MET A 155 13.59 1.92 -12.28
N LEU A 156 12.53 2.22 -13.05
CA LEU A 156 12.53 2.00 -14.51
C LEU A 156 13.46 2.96 -15.25
N MET A 157 13.61 4.19 -14.76
CA MET A 157 14.45 5.23 -15.35
C MET A 157 15.91 5.19 -14.89
N ASP A 158 16.31 4.15 -14.17
CA ASP A 158 17.69 4.03 -13.63
C ASP A 158 18.12 5.27 -12.82
N LYS A 159 17.25 5.76 -11.96
CA LYS A 159 17.55 6.91 -11.13
C LYS A 159 18.83 6.69 -10.32
N ALA A 160 19.75 7.64 -10.39
CA ALA A 160 21.01 7.59 -9.68
C ALA A 160 20.79 7.43 -8.16
N LEU A 161 21.64 6.62 -7.54
CA LEU A 161 21.65 6.47 -6.09
C LEU A 161 21.95 7.83 -5.40
N PRO A 162 21.44 8.05 -4.17
CA PRO A 162 21.82 9.22 -3.39
C PRO A 162 23.33 9.36 -3.29
N THR A 163 23.83 10.59 -3.39
CA THR A 163 25.28 10.88 -3.38
C THR A 163 26.02 10.31 -2.18
N GLU A 164 25.35 10.19 -1.03
CA GLU A 164 25.87 9.57 0.20
C GLU A 164 26.16 8.07 0.00
N VAL A 165 25.25 7.36 -0.67
CA VAL A 165 25.41 5.92 -0.96
C VAL A 165 26.53 5.72 -1.98
N VAL A 166 26.57 6.53 -3.03
CA VAL A 166 27.64 6.50 -4.04
C VAL A 166 29.00 6.76 -3.38
N ALA A 167 29.09 7.77 -2.52
CA ALA A 167 30.33 8.07 -1.78
C ALA A 167 30.76 6.91 -0.87
N ALA A 168 29.80 6.27 -0.18
CA ALA A 168 30.10 5.11 0.65
C ALA A 168 30.62 3.91 -0.16
N VAL A 169 30.01 3.64 -1.33
CA VAL A 169 30.45 2.56 -2.24
C VAL A 169 31.84 2.85 -2.79
N VAL A 170 32.12 4.09 -3.26
CA VAL A 170 33.43 4.50 -3.75
C VAL A 170 34.47 4.37 -2.64
N TYR A 171 34.18 4.82 -1.42
CA TYR A 171 35.06 4.69 -0.28
C TYR A 171 35.35 3.22 0.08
N ALA A 172 34.34 2.36 0.08
CA ALA A 172 34.52 0.94 0.34
C ALA A 172 35.40 0.28 -0.73
N ASN A 173 35.12 0.59 -2.01
CA ASN A 173 35.88 0.03 -3.14
C ASN A 173 37.36 0.49 -3.18
N SER A 174 37.64 1.72 -2.74
CA SER A 174 39.03 2.25 -2.67
C SER A 174 39.91 1.60 -1.60
N ARG A 175 39.32 0.80 -0.71
CA ARG A 175 40.00 0.06 0.37
C ARG A 175 40.15 -1.44 0.08
N MET A 176 39.60 -1.92 -1.03
CA MET A 176 39.85 -3.30 -1.45
C MET A 176 41.22 -3.37 -2.15
N PRO A 177 42.08 -4.31 -1.75
CA PRO A 177 43.42 -4.49 -2.34
C PRO A 177 43.32 -4.97 -3.80
#